data_a41a275146dd4095cbc343693ff50c26
#
_entry.id   a41a275146dd4095cbc343693ff50c26
#
_cell.length_a   1.000
_cell.length_b   1.000
_cell.length_c   1.000
_cell.angle_alpha   90.00
_cell.angle_beta   90.00
_cell.angle_gamma   90.00
#
_symmetry.space_group_name_H-M   'P 1'
#
loop_
_entity.id
_entity.type
_entity.pdbx_description
1 polymer ?
#
loop_
_entity_poly.entity_id
_entity_poly.type
_entity_poly.pdbx_seq_one_letter_code
_entity_poly.pdbx_strand_id
1 'polypeptide(L)'
;MSNFRARSIASLFIAGALSLGAFAQNSASLPTASEVIDRIVKATGVTLPANTVDTIKAGDPATVVTGIATTFSPTMEVLRRAVAAGDNLIVTHEPTFYNHLDQTTLFADDPVYKEKLAYIQEHHVVIWRFHDTWHLRHPDGIAEGFAAQAGLTQFENNGPAGEKGFFFTVPQTTVLALAKDLQRRFHARAIRVVGDGRMKITEVGYAPGASGEAKQVKALERDDVEVLLIGEAPEWETILYVRDAQLQGRKKALIMLGHNTSEEAGMDSCATWLKGIFPGLKIQFIPAGEPYWMPKNRE
;
A
#
# COMPACT_ATOMS: atom_id res chain seq x y z
N MET A 1 44.11 -32.45 -85.32
CA MET A 1 44.08 -31.08 -85.73
C MET A 1 42.81 -30.49 -85.09
N SER A 2 42.92 -29.81 -83.99
CA SER A 2 41.82 -28.94 -83.44
C SER A 2 42.39 -28.31 -82.20
N ASN A 3 42.54 -26.98 -82.25
CA ASN A 3 43.08 -26.15 -81.22
C ASN A 3 41.95 -25.83 -80.18
N PHE A 4 42.15 -26.10 -78.91
CA PHE A 4 41.33 -25.60 -77.86
C PHE A 4 42.12 -24.51 -77.07
N ARG A 5 41.66 -23.30 -77.20
CA ARG A 5 42.16 -22.15 -76.42
C ARG A 5 41.47 -22.12 -75.03
N ALA A 6 42.26 -22.18 -73.96
CA ALA A 6 41.85 -21.97 -72.61
C ALA A 6 41.60 -20.48 -72.39
N ARG A 7 40.42 -20.13 -71.88
CA ARG A 7 40.05 -18.77 -71.34
C ARG A 7 40.19 -18.80 -69.84
N SER A 8 41.12 -18.02 -69.33
CA SER A 8 41.28 -17.79 -67.89
C SER A 8 40.15 -16.81 -67.43
N ILE A 9 39.38 -17.21 -66.44
CA ILE A 9 38.42 -16.36 -65.74
C ILE A 9 39.07 -15.90 -64.46
N ALA A 10 39.37 -14.60 -64.36
CA ALA A 10 39.84 -13.97 -63.14
C ALA A 10 38.65 -13.71 -62.22
N SER A 11 38.58 -14.41 -61.07
CA SER A 11 37.59 -14.17 -60.03
C SER A 11 38.07 -13.07 -59.12
N LEU A 12 37.34 -11.95 -59.12
CA LEU A 12 37.55 -10.78 -58.28
C LEU A 12 36.86 -11.07 -56.89
N PHE A 13 37.64 -11.32 -55.85
CA PHE A 13 37.12 -11.40 -54.48
C PHE A 13 37.00 -10.00 -53.92
N ILE A 14 35.76 -9.52 -53.76
CA ILE A 14 35.44 -8.32 -52.99
C ILE A 14 35.33 -8.74 -51.52
N ALA A 15 36.32 -8.38 -50.71
CA ALA A 15 36.27 -8.53 -49.26
C ALA A 15 35.36 -7.39 -48.68
N GLY A 16 34.13 -7.74 -48.39
CA GLY A 16 33.22 -6.85 -47.64
C GLY A 16 33.61 -6.85 -46.15
N ALA A 17 34.16 -5.76 -45.67
CA ALA A 17 34.38 -5.52 -44.25
C ALA A 17 33.04 -5.25 -43.59
N LEU A 18 32.46 -6.24 -42.90
CA LEU A 18 31.32 -6.07 -41.98
C LEU A 18 31.86 -5.36 -40.72
N SER A 19 31.65 -4.05 -40.64
CA SER A 19 31.83 -3.31 -39.40
C SER A 19 30.70 -3.70 -38.42
N LEU A 20 31.02 -4.59 -37.50
CA LEU A 20 30.21 -4.83 -36.31
C LEU A 20 30.20 -3.54 -35.48
N GLY A 21 29.19 -2.72 -35.68
CA GLY A 21 28.87 -1.63 -34.74
C GLY A 21 28.51 -2.23 -33.40
N ALA A 22 29.43 -2.19 -32.44
CA ALA A 22 29.14 -2.47 -31.05
C ALA A 22 28.12 -1.41 -30.57
N PHE A 23 26.85 -1.78 -30.51
CA PHE A 23 25.88 -1.05 -29.71
C PHE A 23 26.32 -1.18 -28.26
N ALA A 24 27.02 -0.16 -27.75
CA ALA A 24 27.23 -0.02 -26.32
C ALA A 24 25.83 0.13 -25.71
N GLN A 25 25.30 -0.98 -25.18
CA GLN A 25 24.19 -0.94 -24.25
C GLN A 25 24.66 -0.09 -23.07
N ASN A 26 24.16 1.13 -23.02
CA ASN A 26 24.33 2.00 -21.88
C ASN A 26 23.58 1.31 -20.73
N SER A 27 24.24 0.43 -19.99
CA SER A 27 23.70 -0.14 -18.76
C SER A 27 23.62 1.00 -17.76
N ALA A 28 22.48 1.70 -17.76
CA ALA A 28 22.20 2.67 -16.74
C ALA A 28 22.39 1.97 -15.38
N SER A 29 23.26 2.50 -14.53
CA SER A 29 23.44 1.98 -13.18
C SER A 29 22.10 1.97 -12.46
N LEU A 30 21.84 0.92 -11.67
CA LEU A 30 20.64 0.87 -10.83
C LEU A 30 20.63 2.11 -9.92
N PRO A 31 19.44 2.71 -9.68
CA PRO A 31 19.33 3.92 -8.86
C PRO A 31 19.58 3.62 -7.39
N THR A 32 20.00 4.64 -6.64
CA THR A 32 20.06 4.62 -5.17
C THR A 32 18.68 4.75 -4.56
N ALA A 33 18.55 4.42 -3.27
CA ALA A 33 17.30 4.56 -2.53
C ALA A 33 16.80 6.01 -2.54
N SER A 34 17.71 6.99 -2.37
CA SER A 34 17.37 8.41 -2.45
C SER A 34 16.78 8.78 -3.82
N GLU A 35 17.43 8.38 -4.91
CA GLU A 35 16.95 8.65 -6.28
C GLU A 35 15.59 8.00 -6.57
N VAL A 36 15.35 6.81 -6.04
CA VAL A 36 14.05 6.13 -6.16
C VAL A 36 12.98 6.91 -5.40
N ILE A 37 13.25 7.28 -4.13
CA ILE A 37 12.33 8.03 -3.28
C ILE A 37 11.97 9.38 -3.93
N ASP A 38 12.96 10.14 -4.39
CA ASP A 38 12.74 11.43 -5.04
C ASP A 38 11.84 11.30 -6.29
N ARG A 39 12.04 10.25 -7.08
CA ARG A 39 11.19 9.97 -8.24
C ARG A 39 9.77 9.59 -7.85
N ILE A 40 9.59 8.83 -6.77
CA ILE A 40 8.27 8.45 -6.23
C ILE A 40 7.54 9.71 -5.78
N VAL A 41 8.16 10.52 -4.92
CA VAL A 41 7.57 11.77 -4.42
C VAL A 41 7.18 12.69 -5.58
N LYS A 42 8.08 12.90 -6.53
CA LYS A 42 7.80 13.70 -7.71
C LYS A 42 6.61 13.18 -8.54
N ALA A 43 6.49 11.86 -8.66
CA ALA A 43 5.42 11.23 -9.43
C ALA A 43 4.04 11.36 -8.78
N THR A 44 3.96 11.58 -7.46
CA THR A 44 2.68 11.83 -6.78
C THR A 44 2.11 13.21 -7.10
N GLY A 45 2.95 14.17 -7.50
CA GLY A 45 2.57 15.58 -7.67
C GLY A 45 2.29 16.32 -6.36
N VAL A 46 2.57 15.70 -5.21
CA VAL A 46 2.33 16.26 -3.88
C VAL A 46 3.57 17.01 -3.39
N THR A 47 3.35 18.17 -2.79
CA THR A 47 4.40 18.86 -2.03
C THR A 47 4.45 18.27 -0.62
N LEU A 48 5.61 17.77 -0.21
CA LEU A 48 5.80 17.18 1.11
C LEU A 48 5.48 18.20 2.22
N PRO A 49 4.62 17.84 3.19
CA PRO A 49 4.40 18.66 4.37
C PRO A 49 5.70 18.83 5.19
N ALA A 50 5.88 19.99 5.84
CA ALA A 50 7.08 20.26 6.62
C ALA A 50 7.33 19.24 7.77
N ASN A 51 6.25 18.69 8.33
CA ASN A 51 6.27 17.73 9.44
C ASN A 51 5.88 16.32 8.98
N THR A 52 6.19 15.97 7.73
CA THR A 52 5.84 14.65 7.20
C THR A 52 6.55 13.50 7.91
N VAL A 53 5.86 12.38 8.03
CA VAL A 53 6.46 11.12 8.46
C VAL A 53 7.13 10.36 7.30
N ASP A 54 7.02 10.84 6.07
CA ASP A 54 7.56 10.22 4.85
C ASP A 54 9.08 10.42 4.75
N THR A 55 9.80 9.75 5.64
CA THR A 55 11.27 9.82 5.75
C THR A 55 11.87 8.40 5.78
N ILE A 56 13.15 8.30 5.48
CA ILE A 56 13.91 7.05 5.70
C ILE A 56 13.97 6.80 7.20
N LYS A 57 13.49 5.62 7.62
CA LYS A 57 13.44 5.19 9.02
C LYS A 57 14.67 4.36 9.42
N ALA A 58 15.26 3.67 8.46
CA ALA A 58 16.49 2.90 8.65
C ALA A 58 17.18 2.68 7.29
N GLY A 59 18.48 2.38 7.33
CA GLY A 59 19.30 2.12 6.15
C GLY A 59 19.99 3.37 5.59
N ASP A 60 20.86 3.14 4.61
CA ASP A 60 21.66 4.19 3.96
C ASP A 60 20.94 4.65 2.66
N PRO A 61 20.62 5.95 2.51
CA PRO A 61 20.02 6.49 1.29
C PRO A 61 20.85 6.30 0.01
N ALA A 62 22.16 6.07 0.14
CA ALA A 62 23.06 5.80 -0.97
C ALA A 62 23.04 4.31 -1.43
N THR A 63 22.30 3.45 -0.73
CA THR A 63 22.18 2.03 -1.10
C THR A 63 21.60 1.89 -2.51
N VAL A 64 22.28 1.14 -3.38
CA VAL A 64 21.78 0.80 -4.72
C VAL A 64 20.59 -0.14 -4.60
N VAL A 65 19.47 0.21 -5.22
CA VAL A 65 18.20 -0.54 -5.12
C VAL A 65 18.24 -1.73 -6.08
N THR A 66 18.11 -2.94 -5.53
CA THR A 66 18.00 -4.20 -6.27
C THR A 66 16.57 -4.67 -6.48
N GLY A 67 15.66 -4.25 -5.61
CA GLY A 67 14.22 -4.51 -5.67
C GLY A 67 13.47 -3.71 -4.63
N ILE A 68 12.19 -3.50 -4.87
CA ILE A 68 11.28 -2.73 -4.01
C ILE A 68 10.18 -3.64 -3.49
N ALA A 69 9.99 -3.67 -2.18
CA ALA A 69 8.82 -4.27 -1.56
C ALA A 69 7.92 -3.18 -0.97
N THR A 70 6.64 -3.13 -1.37
CA THR A 70 5.64 -2.33 -0.68
C THR A 70 4.95 -3.17 0.39
N THR A 71 4.57 -2.56 1.49
CA THR A 71 3.90 -3.25 2.60
C THR A 71 3.09 -2.26 3.45
N PHE A 72 2.11 -2.78 4.19
CA PHE A 72 1.44 -1.98 5.21
C PHE A 72 2.43 -1.63 6.35
N SER A 73 3.13 -2.64 6.89
CA SER A 73 4.04 -2.46 8.02
C SER A 73 5.25 -3.41 7.88
N PRO A 74 6.49 -2.94 8.12
CA PRO A 74 7.70 -3.74 7.93
C PRO A 74 7.97 -4.63 9.16
N THR A 75 7.09 -5.63 9.38
CA THR A 75 7.30 -6.65 10.43
C THR A 75 8.55 -7.46 10.15
N MET A 76 9.07 -8.18 11.15
CA MET A 76 10.22 -9.09 10.95
C MET A 76 9.92 -10.15 9.88
N GLU A 77 8.68 -10.61 9.78
CA GLU A 77 8.27 -11.55 8.73
C GLU A 77 8.36 -10.90 7.34
N VAL A 78 7.84 -9.68 7.18
CA VAL A 78 7.93 -8.92 5.93
C VAL A 78 9.38 -8.70 5.55
N LEU A 79 10.23 -8.26 6.48
CA LEU A 79 11.66 -8.03 6.23
C LEU A 79 12.38 -9.30 5.75
N ARG A 80 12.14 -10.44 6.41
CA ARG A 80 12.72 -11.73 5.99
C ARG A 80 12.28 -12.15 4.59
N ARG A 81 11.00 -11.94 4.26
CA ARG A 81 10.46 -12.26 2.93
C ARG A 81 11.04 -11.33 1.86
N ALA A 82 11.18 -10.04 2.15
CA ALA A 82 11.78 -9.07 1.24
C ALA A 82 13.25 -9.41 0.94
N VAL A 83 14.04 -9.63 1.99
CA VAL A 83 15.46 -10.03 1.86
C VAL A 83 15.60 -11.34 1.08
N ALA A 84 14.81 -12.35 1.41
CA ALA A 84 14.82 -13.63 0.69
C ALA A 84 14.45 -13.47 -0.79
N ALA A 85 13.67 -12.47 -1.12
CA ALA A 85 13.30 -12.13 -2.49
C ALA A 85 14.33 -11.24 -3.20
N GLY A 86 15.34 -10.71 -2.49
CA GLY A 86 16.35 -9.79 -3.02
C GLY A 86 15.89 -8.33 -3.10
N ASP A 87 14.81 -7.98 -2.38
CA ASP A 87 14.34 -6.61 -2.28
C ASP A 87 15.03 -5.90 -1.11
N ASN A 88 15.64 -4.76 -1.36
CA ASN A 88 16.40 -4.03 -0.36
C ASN A 88 15.87 -2.59 -0.11
N LEU A 89 14.84 -2.15 -0.84
CA LEU A 89 14.08 -0.94 -0.50
C LEU A 89 12.66 -1.34 -0.08
N ILE A 90 12.34 -1.07 1.18
CA ILE A 90 10.99 -1.29 1.72
C ILE A 90 10.25 0.03 1.75
N VAL A 91 9.16 0.10 0.99
CA VAL A 91 8.21 1.21 1.00
C VAL A 91 7.06 0.82 1.91
N THR A 92 7.02 1.37 3.13
CA THR A 92 6.03 1.02 4.15
C THR A 92 5.04 2.13 4.39
N HIS A 93 3.78 1.80 4.63
CA HIS A 93 2.76 2.77 5.00
C HIS A 93 2.87 3.16 6.47
N GLU A 94 2.96 2.16 7.34
CA GLU A 94 2.96 2.32 8.78
C GLU A 94 4.37 2.27 9.41
N PRO A 95 4.51 2.69 10.70
CA PRO A 95 5.80 2.80 11.37
C PRO A 95 6.64 1.53 11.35
N THR A 96 7.94 1.74 11.35
CA THR A 96 8.94 0.67 11.50
C THR A 96 9.14 0.28 12.97
N PHE A 97 9.11 1.27 13.89
CA PHE A 97 9.50 1.11 15.29
C PHE A 97 8.39 1.51 16.29
N TYR A 98 7.22 0.89 16.18
CA TYR A 98 6.17 0.76 17.19
C TYR A 98 5.52 2.06 17.72
N ASN A 99 5.76 3.21 17.11
CA ASN A 99 5.03 4.44 17.38
C ASN A 99 4.94 5.33 16.12
N HIS A 100 3.95 6.21 16.07
CA HIS A 100 3.62 6.99 14.88
C HIS A 100 4.80 7.79 14.29
N LEU A 101 5.68 8.33 15.13
CA LEU A 101 6.81 9.14 14.68
C LEU A 101 8.10 8.34 14.48
N ASP A 102 8.08 7.02 14.69
CA ASP A 102 9.27 6.15 14.70
C ASP A 102 10.36 6.63 15.68
N GLN A 103 9.94 7.21 16.81
CA GLN A 103 10.85 7.61 17.88
C GLN A 103 11.38 6.38 18.61
N THR A 104 12.71 6.19 18.59
CA THR A 104 13.35 4.97 19.10
C THR A 104 13.93 5.11 20.50
N THR A 105 13.93 6.31 21.06
CA THR A 105 14.54 6.60 22.39
C THR A 105 13.95 5.72 23.49
N LEU A 106 12.62 5.46 23.44
CA LEU A 106 11.92 4.59 24.40
C LEU A 106 12.38 3.13 24.31
N PHE A 107 12.88 2.71 23.16
CA PHE A 107 13.25 1.32 22.85
C PHE A 107 14.77 1.11 22.80
N ALA A 108 15.58 2.11 23.17
CA ALA A 108 17.04 2.07 22.98
C ALA A 108 17.71 0.83 23.57
N ASP A 109 17.18 0.30 24.67
CA ASP A 109 17.67 -0.90 25.36
C ASP A 109 16.82 -2.15 25.13
N ASP A 110 15.70 -2.03 24.40
CA ASP A 110 14.80 -3.12 24.14
C ASP A 110 15.39 -4.16 23.15
N PRO A 111 15.38 -5.46 23.48
CA PRO A 111 15.97 -6.48 22.62
C PRO A 111 15.23 -6.65 21.29
N VAL A 112 13.90 -6.49 21.24
CA VAL A 112 13.10 -6.64 20.03
C VAL A 112 13.47 -5.55 19.00
N TYR A 113 13.61 -4.31 19.49
CA TYR A 113 14.10 -3.20 18.67
C TYR A 113 15.52 -3.44 18.17
N LYS A 114 16.44 -3.83 19.06
CA LYS A 114 17.85 -4.05 18.72
C LYS A 114 18.02 -5.16 17.68
N GLU A 115 17.32 -6.28 17.83
CA GLU A 115 17.36 -7.39 16.87
C GLU A 115 16.80 -6.98 15.51
N LYS A 116 15.70 -6.24 15.48
CA LYS A 116 15.12 -5.74 14.24
C LYS A 116 16.06 -4.77 13.52
N LEU A 117 16.66 -3.83 14.26
CA LEU A 117 17.61 -2.89 13.69
C LEU A 117 18.87 -3.58 13.17
N ALA A 118 19.40 -4.55 13.93
CA ALA A 118 20.56 -5.34 13.52
C ALA A 118 20.28 -6.10 12.22
N TYR A 119 19.12 -6.73 12.10
CA TYR A 119 18.70 -7.42 10.87
C TYR A 119 18.64 -6.48 9.66
N ILE A 120 18.07 -5.28 9.83
CA ILE A 120 17.99 -4.28 8.77
C ILE A 120 19.40 -3.85 8.32
N GLN A 121 20.32 -3.64 9.27
CA GLN A 121 21.71 -3.25 8.99
C GLN A 121 22.51 -4.37 8.33
N GLU A 122 22.42 -5.60 8.84
CA GLU A 122 23.12 -6.78 8.30
C GLU A 122 22.75 -7.03 6.84
N HIS A 123 21.49 -6.84 6.47
CA HIS A 123 21.00 -7.08 5.13
C HIS A 123 20.96 -5.83 4.23
N HIS A 124 21.55 -4.72 4.67
CA HIS A 124 21.59 -3.45 3.92
C HIS A 124 20.21 -3.00 3.40
N VAL A 125 19.16 -3.22 4.20
CA VAL A 125 17.79 -2.82 3.87
C VAL A 125 17.60 -1.35 4.15
N VAL A 126 16.98 -0.63 3.20
CA VAL A 126 16.49 0.74 3.41
C VAL A 126 14.99 0.67 3.61
N ILE A 127 14.51 1.32 4.68
CA ILE A 127 13.07 1.44 4.97
C ILE A 127 12.68 2.89 4.87
N TRP A 128 11.78 3.18 3.93
CA TRP A 128 11.20 4.49 3.73
C TRP A 128 9.69 4.45 4.00
N ARG A 129 9.22 5.35 4.85
CA ARG A 129 7.79 5.50 5.13
C ARG A 129 7.15 6.36 4.05
N PHE A 130 6.03 5.88 3.50
CA PHE A 130 5.26 6.50 2.44
C PHE A 130 3.79 6.53 2.84
N HIS A 131 3.44 7.45 3.72
CA HIS A 131 2.14 7.57 4.38
C HIS A 131 1.43 8.86 3.93
N ASP A 132 1.95 10.01 4.35
CA ASP A 132 1.29 11.30 4.13
C ASP A 132 1.12 11.61 2.66
N THR A 133 2.16 11.43 1.87
CA THR A 133 2.15 11.71 0.44
C THR A 133 1.23 10.75 -0.32
N TRP A 134 1.13 9.49 0.14
CA TRP A 134 0.26 8.50 -0.47
C TRP A 134 -1.21 8.80 -0.22
N HIS A 135 -1.55 9.34 0.97
CA HIS A 135 -2.86 9.88 1.29
C HIS A 135 -3.18 11.21 0.59
N LEU A 136 -2.19 12.11 0.47
CA LEU A 136 -2.38 13.42 -0.17
C LEU A 136 -2.42 13.37 -1.70
N ARG A 137 -1.99 12.26 -2.29
CA ARG A 137 -2.14 12.01 -3.73
C ARG A 137 -3.62 12.03 -4.12
N HIS A 138 -3.93 12.50 -5.31
CA HIS A 138 -5.29 12.47 -5.86
C HIS A 138 -5.40 11.51 -7.05
N PRO A 139 -6.29 10.50 -6.97
CA PRO A 139 -7.04 10.05 -5.79
C PRO A 139 -6.11 9.52 -4.68
N ASP A 140 -6.59 9.55 -3.41
CA ASP A 140 -5.87 8.95 -2.26
C ASP A 140 -5.54 7.48 -2.55
N GLY A 141 -4.25 7.11 -2.43
CA GLY A 141 -3.79 5.78 -2.83
C GLY A 141 -4.29 4.66 -1.94
N ILE A 142 -4.54 4.93 -0.65
CA ILE A 142 -5.13 3.97 0.28
C ILE A 142 -6.61 3.77 -0.05
N ALA A 143 -7.36 4.87 -0.23
CA ALA A 143 -8.78 4.81 -0.53
C ALA A 143 -9.06 4.15 -1.89
N GLU A 144 -8.24 4.44 -2.91
CA GLU A 144 -8.34 3.82 -4.25
C GLU A 144 -8.16 2.30 -4.17
N GLY A 145 -7.11 1.84 -3.48
CA GLY A 145 -6.85 0.39 -3.31
C GLY A 145 -7.94 -0.30 -2.49
N PHE A 146 -8.40 0.33 -1.41
CA PHE A 146 -9.51 -0.18 -0.61
C PHE A 146 -10.79 -0.32 -1.43
N ALA A 147 -11.21 0.74 -2.14
CA ALA A 147 -12.43 0.73 -2.95
C ALA A 147 -12.41 -0.36 -4.01
N ALA A 148 -11.25 -0.58 -4.65
CA ALA A 148 -11.06 -1.64 -5.64
C ALA A 148 -11.23 -3.03 -5.01
N GLN A 149 -10.56 -3.34 -3.91
CA GLN A 149 -10.65 -4.65 -3.24
C GLN A 149 -12.03 -4.87 -2.62
N ALA A 150 -12.64 -3.83 -2.04
CA ALA A 150 -13.99 -3.88 -1.50
C ALA A 150 -15.07 -4.05 -2.59
N GLY A 151 -14.73 -3.83 -3.88
CA GLY A 151 -15.69 -3.84 -4.99
C GLY A 151 -16.64 -2.64 -4.95
N LEU A 152 -16.17 -1.52 -4.39
CA LEU A 152 -16.95 -0.31 -4.20
C LEU A 152 -16.67 0.79 -5.24
N THR A 153 -15.63 0.67 -6.07
CA THR A 153 -15.21 1.70 -7.03
C THR A 153 -16.36 2.21 -7.92
N GLN A 154 -17.22 1.32 -8.38
CA GLN A 154 -18.36 1.69 -9.23
C GLN A 154 -19.50 2.40 -8.48
N PHE A 155 -19.45 2.44 -7.17
CA PHE A 155 -20.45 3.03 -6.27
C PHE A 155 -19.95 4.32 -5.61
N GLU A 156 -18.74 4.77 -5.98
CA GLU A 156 -18.20 6.02 -5.45
C GLU A 156 -19.13 7.19 -5.76
N ASN A 157 -19.40 7.97 -4.75
CA ASN A 157 -20.01 9.27 -4.90
C ASN A 157 -19.01 10.38 -4.53
N ASN A 158 -19.28 11.59 -5.01
CA ASN A 158 -18.46 12.74 -4.62
C ASN A 158 -18.87 13.15 -3.20
N GLY A 159 -17.96 12.98 -2.26
CA GLY A 159 -18.12 13.53 -0.92
C GLY A 159 -18.22 15.06 -0.93
N PRO A 160 -18.40 15.69 0.24
CA PRO A 160 -18.67 17.14 0.36
C PRO A 160 -17.63 18.04 -0.31
N ALA A 161 -16.38 17.58 -0.41
CA ALA A 161 -15.26 18.31 -1.01
C ALA A 161 -14.84 17.73 -2.37
N GLY A 162 -15.64 16.85 -2.98
CA GLY A 162 -15.26 16.13 -4.19
C GLY A 162 -14.25 14.99 -3.92
N GLU A 163 -14.14 14.57 -2.66
CA GLU A 163 -13.24 13.49 -2.22
C GLU A 163 -13.73 12.14 -2.75
N LYS A 164 -12.91 11.50 -3.58
CA LYS A 164 -13.19 10.15 -4.09
C LYS A 164 -12.60 9.09 -3.17
N GLY A 165 -13.27 7.92 -3.13
CA GLY A 165 -12.80 6.76 -2.39
C GLY A 165 -13.27 6.71 -0.93
N PHE A 166 -14.02 7.71 -0.44
CA PHE A 166 -14.45 7.77 0.95
C PHE A 166 -15.96 7.67 1.16
N PHE A 167 -16.77 7.84 0.11
CA PHE A 167 -18.22 7.78 0.19
C PHE A 167 -18.79 6.97 -0.98
N PHE A 168 -19.77 6.12 -0.69
CA PHE A 168 -20.33 5.18 -1.66
C PHE A 168 -21.84 5.09 -1.51
N THR A 169 -22.55 5.15 -2.64
CA THR A 169 -23.99 4.84 -2.70
C THR A 169 -24.17 3.46 -3.30
N VAL A 170 -24.40 2.46 -2.46
CA VAL A 170 -24.47 1.06 -2.86
C VAL A 170 -25.93 0.62 -3.11
N PRO A 171 -26.17 -0.43 -3.91
CA PRO A 171 -27.49 -1.07 -3.95
C PRO A 171 -27.95 -1.45 -2.54
N GLN A 172 -29.26 -1.29 -2.27
CA GLN A 172 -29.80 -1.55 -0.93
C GLN A 172 -29.36 -2.94 -0.42
N THR A 173 -28.71 -2.94 0.73
CA THR A 173 -28.23 -4.13 1.43
C THR A 173 -28.48 -4.02 2.93
N THR A 174 -27.90 -4.90 3.74
CA THR A 174 -27.94 -4.78 5.21
C THR A 174 -26.53 -4.67 5.78
N VAL A 175 -26.42 -4.11 6.98
CA VAL A 175 -25.12 -4.01 7.69
C VAL A 175 -24.43 -5.37 7.79
N LEU A 176 -25.18 -6.44 8.11
CA LEU A 176 -24.65 -7.80 8.21
C LEU A 176 -24.15 -8.32 6.85
N ALA A 177 -24.91 -8.08 5.78
CA ALA A 177 -24.52 -8.55 4.45
C ALA A 177 -23.27 -7.82 3.96
N LEU A 178 -23.18 -6.49 4.18
CA LEU A 178 -21.99 -5.72 3.85
C LEU A 178 -20.78 -6.20 4.67
N ALA A 179 -20.93 -6.38 5.98
CA ALA A 179 -19.84 -6.86 6.84
C ALA A 179 -19.31 -8.24 6.39
N LYS A 180 -20.20 -9.19 6.06
CA LYS A 180 -19.81 -10.51 5.55
C LYS A 180 -19.14 -10.43 4.18
N ASP A 181 -19.59 -9.53 3.30
CA ASP A 181 -18.97 -9.34 1.98
C ASP A 181 -17.55 -8.79 2.11
N LEU A 182 -17.37 -7.77 2.95
CA LEU A 182 -16.05 -7.20 3.26
C LEU A 182 -15.14 -8.27 3.90
N GLN A 183 -15.64 -9.02 4.89
CA GLN A 183 -14.87 -10.08 5.53
C GLN A 183 -14.33 -11.09 4.51
N ARG A 184 -15.17 -11.49 3.55
CA ARG A 184 -14.78 -12.41 2.49
C ARG A 184 -13.74 -11.79 1.54
N ARG A 185 -13.96 -10.55 1.08
CA ARG A 185 -13.09 -9.88 0.11
C ARG A 185 -11.71 -9.58 0.64
N PHE A 186 -11.61 -9.20 1.90
CA PHE A 186 -10.36 -8.93 2.58
C PHE A 186 -9.74 -10.16 3.25
N HIS A 187 -10.39 -11.33 3.16
CA HIS A 187 -9.99 -12.55 3.87
C HIS A 187 -9.78 -12.31 5.37
N ALA A 188 -10.52 -11.35 5.94
CA ALA A 188 -10.37 -10.93 7.31
C ALA A 188 -10.82 -12.02 8.29
N ARG A 189 -9.99 -12.32 9.31
CA ARG A 189 -10.31 -13.33 10.33
C ARG A 189 -11.44 -12.87 11.23
N ALA A 190 -11.50 -11.57 11.51
CA ALA A 190 -12.53 -10.97 12.34
C ALA A 190 -12.87 -9.56 11.85
N ILE A 191 -14.17 -9.28 11.79
CA ILE A 191 -14.71 -7.93 11.62
C ILE A 191 -15.62 -7.68 12.82
N ARG A 192 -15.48 -6.51 13.45
CA ARG A 192 -16.35 -6.09 14.56
C ARG A 192 -17.40 -5.11 14.04
N VAL A 193 -18.62 -5.28 14.50
CA VAL A 193 -19.76 -4.45 14.05
C VAL A 193 -20.46 -3.84 15.26
N VAL A 194 -20.77 -2.56 15.19
CA VAL A 194 -21.64 -1.86 16.13
C VAL A 194 -22.90 -1.45 15.38
N GLY A 195 -24.05 -1.94 15.82
CA GLY A 195 -25.28 -1.63 15.15
C GLY A 195 -26.23 -2.81 14.94
N ASP A 196 -27.44 -2.52 14.43
CA ASP A 196 -28.38 -3.59 14.03
C ASP A 196 -27.95 -4.17 12.67
N GLY A 197 -27.53 -5.43 12.68
CA GLY A 197 -27.15 -6.14 11.46
C GLY A 197 -28.23 -6.23 10.40
N ARG A 198 -29.52 -6.08 10.78
CA ARG A 198 -30.67 -6.10 9.86
C ARG A 198 -30.99 -4.72 9.26
N MET A 199 -30.35 -3.66 9.76
CA MET A 199 -30.55 -2.29 9.26
C MET A 199 -30.25 -2.25 7.75
N LYS A 200 -31.24 -1.83 6.97
CA LYS A 200 -31.10 -1.61 5.53
C LYS A 200 -30.34 -0.32 5.28
N ILE A 201 -29.36 -0.39 4.39
CA ILE A 201 -28.43 0.72 4.08
C ILE A 201 -28.22 0.86 2.59
N THR A 202 -27.94 2.09 2.17
CA THR A 202 -27.47 2.46 0.82
C THR A 202 -26.24 3.35 0.88
N GLU A 203 -26.02 4.05 2.00
CA GLU A 203 -24.98 5.07 2.12
C GLU A 203 -23.86 4.59 3.07
N VAL A 204 -22.65 4.49 2.52
CA VAL A 204 -21.48 3.96 3.19
C VAL A 204 -20.36 5.00 3.18
N GLY A 205 -19.81 5.28 4.35
CA GLY A 205 -18.61 6.08 4.51
C GLY A 205 -17.39 5.20 4.80
N TYR A 206 -16.19 5.70 4.52
CA TYR A 206 -14.93 5.04 4.81
C TYR A 206 -13.94 6.02 5.47
N ALA A 207 -13.39 5.63 6.60
CA ALA A 207 -12.40 6.39 7.34
C ALA A 207 -11.28 5.40 7.77
N PRO A 208 -10.21 5.24 6.96
CA PRO A 208 -9.20 4.21 7.11
C PRO A 208 -8.38 4.33 8.39
N GLY A 209 -7.73 3.24 8.74
CA GLY A 209 -6.73 3.17 9.77
C GLY A 209 -7.18 3.70 11.13
N ALA A 210 -6.30 4.44 11.79
CA ALA A 210 -6.55 5.15 13.03
C ALA A 210 -6.96 6.61 12.76
N SER A 211 -7.97 6.84 11.91
CA SER A 211 -8.40 8.18 11.46
C SER A 211 -8.85 9.11 12.59
N GLY A 212 -9.11 8.57 13.77
CA GLY A 212 -9.47 9.30 14.98
C GLY A 212 -10.95 9.67 15.07
N GLU A 213 -11.39 9.87 16.31
CA GLU A 213 -12.79 10.11 16.68
C GLU A 213 -13.36 11.33 15.95
N ALA A 214 -12.62 12.42 15.84
CA ALA A 214 -13.10 13.65 15.22
C ALA A 214 -13.51 13.46 13.74
N LYS A 215 -12.68 12.73 12.94
CA LYS A 215 -13.03 12.41 11.56
C LYS A 215 -14.20 11.42 11.47
N GLN A 216 -14.18 10.40 12.32
CA GLN A 216 -15.19 9.35 12.32
C GLN A 216 -16.56 9.87 12.72
N VAL A 217 -16.66 10.67 13.81
CA VAL A 217 -17.89 11.28 14.25
C VAL A 217 -18.39 12.29 13.22
N LYS A 218 -17.48 13.11 12.66
CA LYS A 218 -17.86 14.07 11.61
C LYS A 218 -18.46 13.41 10.37
N ALA A 219 -17.95 12.24 9.98
CA ALA A 219 -18.55 11.46 8.91
C ALA A 219 -19.92 10.91 9.31
N LEU A 220 -20.08 10.42 10.54
CA LEU A 220 -21.34 9.86 11.05
C LEU A 220 -22.43 10.89 11.34
N GLU A 221 -22.09 12.16 11.58
CA GLU A 221 -23.06 13.26 11.71
C GLU A 221 -23.86 13.47 10.42
N ARG A 222 -23.33 13.10 9.28
CA ARG A 222 -23.94 13.32 7.96
C ARG A 222 -25.13 12.39 7.76
N ASP A 223 -26.20 12.91 7.16
CA ASP A 223 -27.39 12.12 6.83
C ASP A 223 -27.14 11.11 5.71
N ASP A 224 -26.16 11.39 4.84
CA ASP A 224 -25.71 10.52 3.74
C ASP A 224 -24.58 9.55 4.14
N VAL A 225 -24.45 9.21 5.42
CA VAL A 225 -23.61 8.11 5.93
C VAL A 225 -24.43 7.30 6.93
N GLU A 226 -24.89 6.14 6.51
CA GLU A 226 -25.63 5.19 7.36
C GLU A 226 -24.69 4.19 8.04
N VAL A 227 -23.62 3.78 7.33
CA VAL A 227 -22.57 2.89 7.85
C VAL A 227 -21.21 3.53 7.61
N LEU A 228 -20.38 3.57 8.65
CA LEU A 228 -18.99 3.97 8.53
C LEU A 228 -18.08 2.75 8.63
N LEU A 229 -17.22 2.56 7.62
CA LEU A 229 -16.14 1.57 7.62
C LEU A 229 -14.90 2.22 8.19
N ILE A 230 -14.30 1.62 9.22
CA ILE A 230 -13.10 2.16 9.87
C ILE A 230 -12.04 1.07 10.06
N GLY A 231 -10.79 1.48 10.25
CA GLY A 231 -9.75 0.56 10.70
C GLY A 231 -9.92 0.24 12.18
N GLU A 232 -9.80 1.24 13.02
CA GLU A 232 -9.89 1.09 14.47
C GLU A 232 -10.44 2.33 15.18
N ALA A 233 -10.94 2.12 16.40
CA ALA A 233 -11.31 3.18 17.32
C ALA A 233 -11.23 2.66 18.77
N PRO A 234 -10.89 3.50 19.75
CA PRO A 234 -11.10 3.21 21.16
C PRO A 234 -12.58 2.97 21.47
N GLU A 235 -12.86 2.03 22.40
CA GLU A 235 -14.25 1.64 22.68
C GLU A 235 -15.10 2.78 23.24
N TRP A 236 -14.49 3.73 23.95
CA TRP A 236 -15.17 4.89 24.56
C TRP A 236 -15.43 6.07 23.62
N GLU A 237 -14.99 6.00 22.36
CA GLU A 237 -15.15 7.07 21.36
C GLU A 237 -16.29 6.75 20.36
N THR A 238 -15.98 6.63 19.09
CA THR A 238 -16.92 6.42 17.98
C THR A 238 -17.87 5.23 18.22
N ILE A 239 -17.41 4.20 18.91
CA ILE A 239 -18.21 3.02 19.23
C ILE A 239 -19.40 3.39 20.11
N LEU A 240 -19.17 4.15 21.19
CA LEU A 240 -20.26 4.60 22.07
C LEU A 240 -21.16 5.65 21.38
N TYR A 241 -20.57 6.54 20.57
CA TYR A 241 -21.35 7.47 19.75
C TYR A 241 -22.39 6.75 18.87
N VAL A 242 -21.98 5.68 18.17
CA VAL A 242 -22.90 4.90 17.32
C VAL A 242 -23.97 4.19 18.14
N ARG A 243 -23.61 3.64 19.30
CA ARG A 243 -24.58 3.00 20.20
C ARG A 243 -25.65 4.00 20.68
N ASP A 244 -25.23 5.18 21.08
CA ASP A 244 -26.15 6.24 21.53
C ASP A 244 -27.02 6.74 20.37
N ALA A 245 -26.43 6.92 19.18
CA ALA A 245 -27.18 7.30 17.97
C ALA A 245 -28.32 6.30 17.68
N GLN A 246 -28.06 5.00 17.82
CA GLN A 246 -29.07 3.97 17.63
C GLN A 246 -30.17 4.01 18.68
N LEU A 247 -29.82 4.20 19.95
CA LEU A 247 -30.80 4.35 21.04
C LEU A 247 -31.70 5.59 20.84
N GLN A 248 -31.19 6.60 20.15
CA GLN A 248 -31.93 7.79 19.73
C GLN A 248 -32.76 7.60 18.43
N GLY A 249 -32.78 6.36 17.88
CA GLY A 249 -33.52 6.03 16.67
C GLY A 249 -32.84 6.44 15.35
N ARG A 250 -31.57 6.82 15.38
CA ARG A 250 -30.81 7.18 14.19
C ARG A 250 -30.29 5.93 13.46
N LYS A 251 -30.32 5.98 12.13
CA LYS A 251 -29.78 4.90 11.27
C LYS A 251 -28.27 5.04 11.17
N LYS A 252 -27.53 4.56 12.15
CA LYS A 252 -26.06 4.58 12.17
C LYS A 252 -25.54 3.21 12.56
N ALA A 253 -24.47 2.77 11.86
CA ALA A 253 -23.71 1.57 12.20
C ALA A 253 -22.21 1.81 11.95
N LEU A 254 -21.37 0.96 12.55
CA LEU A 254 -19.93 0.97 12.40
C LEU A 254 -19.45 -0.43 12.05
N ILE A 255 -18.60 -0.55 11.05
CA ILE A 255 -17.89 -1.79 10.72
C ILE A 255 -16.40 -1.53 10.89
N MET A 256 -15.78 -2.23 11.83
CA MET A 256 -14.36 -2.13 12.15
C MET A 256 -13.61 -3.27 11.48
N LEU A 257 -12.79 -2.92 10.50
CA LEU A 257 -12.05 -3.89 9.67
C LEU A 257 -10.73 -4.34 10.31
N GLY A 258 -10.16 -3.53 11.19
CA GLY A 258 -8.78 -3.58 11.64
C GLY A 258 -7.92 -2.62 10.80
N HIS A 259 -6.93 -1.98 11.44
CA HIS A 259 -6.08 -0.96 10.81
C HIS A 259 -5.45 -1.51 9.52
N ASN A 260 -4.68 -2.61 9.64
CA ASN A 260 -4.05 -3.27 8.50
C ASN A 260 -5.06 -3.61 7.39
N THR A 261 -6.14 -4.31 7.73
CA THR A 261 -7.15 -4.75 6.75
C THR A 261 -7.78 -3.58 6.02
N SER A 262 -7.92 -2.42 6.67
CA SER A 262 -8.48 -1.24 6.03
C SER A 262 -7.54 -0.56 5.03
N GLU A 263 -6.21 -0.74 5.13
CA GLU A 263 -5.25 0.04 4.34
C GLU A 263 -4.31 -0.80 3.47
N GLU A 264 -4.12 -2.07 3.79
CA GLU A 264 -3.13 -2.94 3.12
C GLU A 264 -3.33 -3.03 1.60
N ALA A 265 -4.58 -3.00 1.14
CA ALA A 265 -4.92 -2.99 -0.29
C ALA A 265 -4.35 -1.76 -1.03
N GLY A 266 -4.24 -0.63 -0.35
CA GLY A 266 -3.60 0.57 -0.89
C GLY A 266 -2.11 0.37 -1.16
N MET A 267 -1.43 -0.50 -0.40
CA MET A 267 -0.03 -0.80 -0.62
C MET A 267 0.21 -1.84 -1.71
N ASP A 268 -0.74 -2.72 -2.01
CA ASP A 268 -0.73 -3.55 -3.22
C ASP A 268 -0.93 -2.68 -4.47
N SER A 269 -1.87 -1.73 -4.41
CA SER A 269 -2.04 -0.72 -5.47
C SER A 269 -0.78 0.13 -5.65
N CYS A 270 -0.08 0.47 -4.58
CA CYS A 270 1.21 1.17 -4.62
C CYS A 270 2.26 0.37 -5.41
N ALA A 271 2.39 -0.95 -5.16
CA ALA A 271 3.31 -1.78 -5.95
C ALA A 271 2.99 -1.73 -7.45
N THR A 272 1.72 -1.79 -7.79
CA THR A 272 1.26 -1.71 -9.18
C THR A 272 1.58 -0.35 -9.80
N TRP A 273 1.35 0.73 -9.07
CA TRP A 273 1.66 2.09 -9.50
C TRP A 273 3.17 2.31 -9.70
N LEU A 274 4.00 1.80 -8.77
CA LEU A 274 5.46 1.89 -8.85
C LEU A 274 6.04 1.14 -10.05
N LYS A 275 5.45 0.02 -10.48
CA LYS A 275 5.86 -0.69 -11.70
C LYS A 275 5.76 0.20 -12.94
N GLY A 276 4.80 1.12 -12.98
CA GLY A 276 4.69 2.12 -14.05
C GLY A 276 5.82 3.16 -14.04
N ILE A 277 6.38 3.47 -12.88
CA ILE A 277 7.46 4.45 -12.72
C ILE A 277 8.83 3.83 -12.96
N PHE A 278 9.00 2.57 -12.55
CA PHE A 278 10.28 1.83 -12.59
C PHE A 278 10.16 0.50 -13.33
N PRO A 279 9.90 0.50 -14.65
CA PRO A 279 9.67 -0.74 -15.41
C PRO A 279 10.89 -1.69 -15.43
N GLY A 280 12.08 -1.19 -15.05
CA GLY A 280 13.32 -1.99 -15.00
C GLY A 280 13.66 -2.55 -13.62
N LEU A 281 12.88 -2.21 -12.57
CA LEU A 281 13.10 -2.72 -11.22
C LEU A 281 12.11 -3.84 -10.89
N LYS A 282 12.58 -4.80 -10.10
CA LYS A 282 11.69 -5.75 -9.45
C LYS A 282 10.87 -5.03 -8.38
N ILE A 283 9.54 -5.13 -8.45
CA ILE A 283 8.63 -4.51 -7.49
C ILE A 283 7.54 -5.51 -7.12
N GLN A 284 7.32 -5.71 -5.83
CA GLN A 284 6.27 -6.57 -5.34
C GLN A 284 5.61 -6.01 -4.08
N PHE A 285 4.38 -6.42 -3.85
CA PHE A 285 3.68 -6.23 -2.60
C PHE A 285 3.96 -7.44 -1.68
N ILE A 286 4.28 -7.17 -0.42
CA ILE A 286 4.44 -8.19 0.62
C ILE A 286 3.44 -7.87 1.72
N PRO A 287 2.36 -8.66 1.86
CA PRO A 287 1.36 -8.42 2.90
C PRO A 287 1.98 -8.61 4.29
N ALA A 288 1.67 -7.67 5.20
CA ALA A 288 2.00 -7.77 6.61
C ALA A 288 1.09 -8.78 7.33
N GLY A 289 -0.13 -8.94 6.83
CA GLY A 289 -1.14 -9.84 7.35
C GLY A 289 -1.77 -9.38 8.67
N GLU A 290 -2.89 -9.97 9.02
CA GLU A 290 -3.57 -9.68 10.29
C GLU A 290 -2.74 -10.18 11.48
N PRO A 291 -2.47 -9.31 12.49
CA PRO A 291 -1.68 -9.69 13.66
C PRO A 291 -2.46 -10.55 14.66
N TYR A 292 -3.78 -10.65 14.51
CA TYR A 292 -4.67 -11.32 15.46
C TYR A 292 -5.02 -12.74 15.03
N TRP A 293 -5.24 -13.60 16.00
CA TRP A 293 -5.92 -14.88 15.83
C TRP A 293 -7.13 -14.94 16.77
N MET A 294 -8.15 -15.69 16.38
CA MET A 294 -9.35 -15.85 17.22
C MET A 294 -9.31 -17.21 17.89
N PRO A 295 -9.48 -17.27 19.23
CA PRO A 295 -9.62 -18.54 19.92
C PRO A 295 -10.85 -19.26 19.37
N LYS A 296 -10.66 -20.51 18.93
CA LYS A 296 -11.78 -21.35 18.51
C LYS A 296 -12.50 -21.84 19.76
N ASN A 297 -13.82 -21.71 19.81
CA ASN A 297 -14.60 -22.43 20.81
C ASN A 297 -14.30 -23.91 20.60
N ARG A 298 -13.92 -24.61 21.68
CA ARG A 298 -13.90 -26.08 21.64
C ARG A 298 -15.36 -26.52 21.53
N GLU A 299 -15.70 -27.18 20.42
CA GLU A 299 -16.96 -27.90 20.28
C GLU A 299 -17.00 -29.05 21.29
#